data_f12d3ba094f05dc24a9fec64b6fe07da
#
_entry.id   f12d3ba094f05dc24a9fec64b6fe07da
#
_cell.length_a   1.000
_cell.length_b   1.000
_cell.length_c   1.000
_cell.angle_alpha   90.00
_cell.angle_beta   90.00
_cell.angle_gamma   90.00
#
_symmetry.space_group_name_H-M   'P 1'
#
loop_
_entity.id
_entity.type
_entity.pdbx_description
1 polymer ?
#
loop_
_entity_poly.entity_id
_entity_poly.type
_entity_poly.pdbx_seq_one_letter_code
_entity_poly.pdbx_strand_id
1 'polypeptide(L)' 'LLVDRHARLQQIPQSYGMQYNMVEGRIQFLPVREPAELDKRRLQVGLPAFACYLASVEQQRQAVADWPDGVDRKPCESP' A
#
# COMPACT_ATOMS: atom_id res chain seq x y z
N LEU A 1 -3.07 0.32 10.60
CA LEU A 1 -3.72 -0.88 11.13
C LEU A 1 -2.72 -1.72 11.91
N LEU A 2 -3.17 -2.29 13.01
CA LEU A 2 -2.30 -3.09 13.88
C LEU A 2 -1.73 -4.30 13.18
N VAL A 3 -2.49 -4.91 12.29
CA VAL A 3 -2.05 -6.09 11.55
C VAL A 3 -0.81 -5.77 10.70
N ASP A 4 -0.85 -4.66 9.95
CA ASP A 4 0.28 -4.28 9.10
C ASP A 4 1.50 -3.87 9.93
N ARG A 5 1.27 -3.19 11.06
CA ARG A 5 2.36 -2.81 11.96
C ARG A 5 3.03 -4.04 12.54
N HIS A 6 2.25 -5.03 12.94
CA HIS A 6 2.79 -6.27 13.48
C HIS A 6 3.62 -7.02 12.43
N ALA A 7 3.11 -7.08 11.19
CA ALA A 7 3.83 -7.71 10.08
C ALA A 7 5.19 -7.03 9.86
N ARG A 8 5.22 -5.70 9.92
CA ARG A 8 6.46 -4.94 9.74
C ARG A 8 7.49 -5.28 10.80
N LEU A 9 7.06 -5.36 12.07
CA LEU A 9 7.96 -5.66 13.18
C LEU A 9 8.53 -7.06 13.07
N GLN A 10 7.78 -8.00 12.51
CA GLN A 10 8.20 -9.38 12.34
C GLN A 10 8.77 -9.67 10.95
N GLN A 11 8.88 -8.63 10.10
CA GLN A 11 9.44 -8.75 8.75
C GLN A 11 8.66 -9.74 7.87
N ILE A 12 7.34 -9.86 8.09
CA ILE A 12 6.48 -10.65 7.23
C ILE A 12 5.68 -9.71 6.31
N PRO A 13 5.16 -10.21 5.17
CA PRO A 13 4.39 -9.36 4.26
C PRO A 13 3.17 -8.74 4.94
N GLN A 14 2.89 -7.49 4.61
CA GLN A 14 1.75 -6.78 5.15
C GLN A 14 0.45 -7.20 4.47
N SER A 15 -0.67 -6.98 5.15
CA SER A 15 -1.98 -7.40 4.65
C SER A 15 -2.75 -6.32 3.91
N TYR A 16 -2.57 -5.04 4.27
CA TYR A 16 -3.44 -3.96 3.77
C TYR A 16 -2.70 -2.87 3.01
N GLY A 17 -1.40 -2.97 2.88
CA GLY A 17 -0.63 -2.01 2.09
C GLY A 17 -0.47 -0.65 2.74
N MET A 18 -0.49 -0.56 4.06
CA MET A 18 -0.41 0.70 4.79
C MET A 18 1.01 1.08 5.20
N GLN A 19 1.97 0.18 5.07
CA GLN A 19 3.33 0.41 5.55
C GLN A 19 4.28 0.66 4.38
N TYR A 20 5.07 1.70 4.49
CA TYR A 20 6.06 2.05 3.48
C TYR A 20 7.25 2.74 4.13
N ASN A 21 8.35 2.82 3.38
CA ASN A 21 9.55 3.57 3.78
C ASN A 21 9.82 4.65 2.75
N MET A 22 10.45 5.74 3.20
CA MET A 22 10.98 6.74 2.28
C MET A 22 12.44 6.42 2.03
N VAL A 23 12.78 6.15 0.78
CA VAL A 23 14.15 5.77 0.39
C VAL A 23 14.59 6.69 -0.74
N GLU A 24 15.59 7.52 -0.48
CA GLU A 24 16.17 8.43 -1.48
C GLU A 24 15.10 9.27 -2.19
N GLY A 25 14.13 9.77 -1.43
CA GLY A 25 13.08 10.61 -1.98
C GLY A 25 11.95 9.86 -2.68
N ARG A 26 11.95 8.54 -2.64
CA ARG A 26 10.89 7.72 -3.20
C ARG A 26 10.16 6.97 -2.11
N ILE A 27 8.88 6.72 -2.35
CA ILE A 27 8.04 5.94 -1.43
C ILE A 27 8.13 4.49 -1.85
N GLN A 28 8.62 3.62 -0.93
CA GLN A 28 8.72 2.18 -1.22
C GLN A 28 7.82 1.43 -0.24
N PHE A 29 6.75 0.84 -0.78
CA PHE A 29 5.86 0.04 0.04
C PHE A 29 6.50 -1.29 0.38
N LEU A 30 6.24 -1.74 1.61
CA LEU A 30 6.73 -3.04 2.06
C LEU A 30 5.97 -4.15 1.33
N PRO A 31 6.56 -5.35 1.22
CA PRO A 31 5.91 -6.46 0.51
C PRO A 31 4.48 -6.70 1.02
N VAL A 32 3.58 -7.04 0.09
CA VAL A 32 2.17 -7.26 0.37
C VAL A 32 1.84 -8.74 0.21
N ARG A 33 1.15 -9.30 1.21
CA ARG A 33 0.70 -10.68 1.17
C ARG A 33 -0.43 -10.81 0.14
N GLU A 34 -0.36 -11.85 -0.71
CA GLU A 34 -1.39 -12.12 -1.71
C GLU A 34 -1.82 -10.82 -2.41
N PRO A 35 -0.90 -10.19 -3.16
CA PRO A 35 -1.16 -8.84 -3.69
C PRO A 35 -2.35 -8.76 -4.65
N ALA A 36 -2.71 -9.84 -5.33
CA ALA A 36 -3.87 -9.84 -6.21
C ALA A 36 -5.18 -9.65 -5.44
N GLU A 37 -5.18 -9.94 -4.14
CA GLU A 37 -6.37 -9.82 -3.29
C GLU A 37 -6.34 -8.56 -2.41
N LEU A 38 -5.36 -7.70 -2.61
CA LEU A 38 -5.16 -6.54 -1.74
C LEU A 38 -6.40 -5.65 -1.67
N ASP A 39 -6.93 -5.24 -2.82
CA ASP A 39 -8.09 -4.35 -2.84
C ASP A 39 -9.31 -4.99 -2.20
N LYS A 40 -9.49 -6.29 -2.38
CA LYS A 40 -10.58 -7.01 -1.76
C LYS A 40 -10.48 -6.97 -0.24
N ARG A 41 -9.28 -7.21 0.30
CA ARG A 41 -9.07 -7.13 1.75
C ARG A 41 -9.31 -5.74 2.28
N ARG A 42 -8.82 -4.73 1.55
CA ARG A 42 -9.01 -3.33 1.95
C ARG A 42 -10.48 -2.96 2.00
N LEU A 43 -11.23 -3.36 0.99
CA LEU A 43 -12.66 -3.08 0.94
C LEU A 43 -13.40 -3.72 2.12
N GLN A 44 -13.01 -4.92 2.50
CA GLN A 44 -13.64 -5.63 3.61
C GLN A 44 -13.51 -4.91 4.95
N VAL A 45 -12.48 -4.08 5.11
CA VAL A 45 -12.27 -3.30 6.34
C VAL A 45 -12.56 -1.82 6.15
N GLY A 46 -13.25 -1.46 5.06
CA GLY A 46 -13.68 -0.09 4.81
C GLY A 46 -12.61 0.84 4.29
N LEU A 47 -11.54 0.32 3.71
CA LEU A 47 -10.48 1.14 3.14
C LEU A 47 -10.71 1.34 1.63
N PRO A 48 -10.30 2.50 1.10
CA PRO A 48 -10.38 2.74 -0.35
C PRO A 48 -9.40 1.84 -1.11
N ALA A 49 -9.57 1.77 -2.43
CA ALA A 49 -8.67 1.02 -3.29
C ALA A 49 -7.22 1.47 -3.08
N PHE A 50 -6.27 0.53 -3.21
CA PHE A 50 -4.87 0.83 -2.98
C PHE A 50 -4.35 1.92 -3.91
N ALA A 51 -4.79 1.94 -5.18
CA ALA A 51 -4.38 2.98 -6.13
C ALA A 51 -4.70 4.38 -5.61
N CYS A 52 -5.84 4.55 -4.97
CA CYS A 52 -6.24 5.85 -4.40
C CYS A 52 -5.41 6.20 -3.19
N TYR A 53 -5.12 5.23 -2.35
CA TYR A 53 -4.26 5.44 -1.18
C TYR A 53 -2.84 5.83 -1.62
N LEU A 54 -2.29 5.11 -2.60
CA LEU A 54 -0.96 5.40 -3.11
C LEU A 54 -0.88 6.81 -3.68
N ALA A 55 -1.87 7.21 -4.46
CA ALA A 55 -1.91 8.56 -5.03
C ALA A 55 -1.96 9.62 -3.92
N SER A 56 -2.73 9.37 -2.87
CA SER A 56 -2.83 10.27 -1.72
C SER A 56 -1.50 10.41 -1.00
N VAL A 57 -0.79 9.29 -0.79
CA VAL A 57 0.53 9.31 -0.15
C VAL A 57 1.53 10.07 -1.00
N GLU A 58 1.52 9.86 -2.32
CA GLU A 58 2.40 10.59 -3.22
C GLU A 58 2.19 12.10 -3.10
N GLN A 59 0.93 12.52 -3.02
CA GLN A 59 0.61 13.93 -2.89
C GLN A 59 1.06 14.48 -1.54
N GLN A 60 0.81 13.74 -0.47
CA GLN A 60 1.19 14.16 0.88
C GLN A 60 2.70 14.26 1.07
N ARG A 61 3.44 13.33 0.48
CA ARG A 61 4.89 13.27 0.62
C ARG A 61 5.62 14.01 -0.49
N GLN A 62 4.89 14.45 -1.54
CA GLN A 62 5.48 15.10 -2.71
C GLN A 62 6.60 14.23 -3.30
N ALA A 63 6.32 12.95 -3.47
CA ALA A 63 7.29 11.97 -3.94
C ALA A 63 6.58 10.93 -4.81
N VAL A 64 7.36 10.26 -5.67
CA VAL A 64 6.84 9.18 -6.50
C VAL A 64 6.90 7.88 -5.70
N ALA A 65 5.84 7.07 -5.82
CA ALA A 65 5.77 5.79 -5.14
C ALA A 65 6.05 4.65 -6.09
N ASP A 66 6.81 3.66 -5.59
CA ASP A 66 6.98 2.40 -6.29
C ASP A 66 5.86 1.46 -5.86
N TRP A 67 5.21 0.82 -6.83
CA TRP A 67 4.15 -0.12 -6.54
C TRP A 67 4.73 -1.42 -5.94
N PRO A 68 4.05 -2.01 -4.96
CA PRO A 68 4.48 -3.31 -4.44
C PRO A 68 4.41 -4.38 -5.53
N ASP A 69 5.32 -5.35 -5.46
CA ASP A 69 5.33 -6.45 -6.42
C ASP A 69 4.00 -7.20 -6.40
N GLY A 70 3.50 -7.53 -7.58
CA GLY A 70 2.28 -8.31 -7.73
C GLY A 70 0.98 -7.53 -7.63
N VAL A 71 1.04 -6.25 -7.26
CA VAL A 71 -0.14 -5.39 -7.22
C VAL A 71 -0.30 -4.74 -8.60
N ASP A 72 -1.47 -4.90 -9.19
CA ASP A 72 -1.75 -4.33 -10.52
C ASP A 72 -1.70 -2.80 -10.46
N ARG A 73 -0.92 -2.23 -11.37
CA ARG A 73 -0.85 -0.77 -11.51
C ARG A 73 -2.07 -0.28 -12.24
N LYS A 74 -2.83 0.59 -11.62
CA LYS A 74 -4.01 1.18 -12.23
C LYS A 74 -4.26 2.55 -11.62
N PRO A 75 -4.95 3.44 -12.35
CA PRO A 75 -5.23 4.77 -11.80
C PRO A 75 -6.25 4.67 -10.68
N CYS A 76 -6.22 5.68 -9.79
CA CYS A 76 -7.27 5.83 -8.80
C CYS A 76 -8.55 6.22 -9.53
N GLU A 77 -9.51 5.35 -9.51
CA GLU A 77 -10.84 5.66 -10.02
C GLU A 77 -11.61 6.29 -8.88
N SER A 78 -11.71 7.59 -8.95
CA SER A 78 -12.36 8.34 -7.89
C SER A 78 -13.77 7.85 -7.67
N PRO A 79 -14.17 7.65 -6.43
CA PRO A 79 -15.54 7.36 -6.12
C PRO A 79 -16.44 8.56 -6.42
#